data_4d49958ad6ddb7a37dee72da3cfecffc
#
_entry.id   4d49958ad6ddb7a37dee72da3cfecffc
#
_cell.length_a   1.000
_cell.length_b   1.000
_cell.length_c   1.000
_cell.angle_alpha   90.00
_cell.angle_beta   90.00
_cell.angle_gamma   90.00
#
_symmetry.space_group_name_H-M   'P 1'
#
loop_
_entity.id
_entity.type
_entity.pdbx_description
1 polymer ?
#
loop_
_entity_poly.entity_id
_entity_poly.type
_entity_poly.pdbx_seq_one_letter_code
_entity_poly.pdbx_strand_id
1 'polypeptide(L)'
;MANILGIDYGQKYIGYAIGNDITLTSSTLGTIIYKNQQKLFQEIQDLINEWEIKLIILGLPINMDDTESKMSKEVRGFKEKIEKSLNIECKLHDERLSSFEAKEQKEIIKKNKIQPNPGIDALAAQIILESWLREKSKNV
;
A
#
# COMPACT_ATOMS: atom_id res chain seq x y z
N MET A 1 16.33 11.87 -5.49
CA MET A 1 15.75 11.29 -4.27
C MET A 1 14.24 11.29 -4.40
N ALA A 2 13.61 10.13 -4.27
CA ALA A 2 12.17 10.03 -4.44
C ALA A 2 11.50 9.44 -3.21
N ASN A 3 10.46 10.13 -2.72
CA ASN A 3 9.57 9.60 -1.71
C ASN A 3 8.48 8.79 -2.39
N ILE A 4 8.17 7.65 -1.80
CA ILE A 4 7.25 6.67 -2.35
C ILE A 4 6.15 6.42 -1.33
N LEU A 5 4.90 6.42 -1.80
CA LEU A 5 3.75 6.15 -0.96
C LEU A 5 3.31 4.70 -1.16
N GLY A 6 3.30 3.91 -0.09
CA GLY A 6 2.75 2.57 -0.10
C GLY A 6 1.31 2.61 0.39
N ILE A 7 0.43 1.90 -0.30
CA ILE A 7 -0.99 1.87 0.05
C ILE A 7 -1.47 0.42 0.13
N ASP A 8 -2.13 0.08 1.23
CA ASP A 8 -2.87 -1.17 1.39
C ASP A 8 -4.36 -0.83 1.27
N TYR A 9 -4.93 -1.14 0.12
CA TYR A 9 -6.31 -0.80 -0.20
C TYR A 9 -7.28 -1.79 0.44
N GLY A 10 -8.26 -1.27 1.17
CA GLY A 10 -9.33 -2.05 1.77
C GLY A 10 -10.68 -1.40 1.52
N GLN A 11 -11.75 -2.12 1.78
CA GLN A 11 -13.10 -1.61 1.55
C GLN A 11 -13.52 -0.57 2.59
N LYS A 12 -13.00 -0.68 3.79
CA LYS A 12 -13.36 0.21 4.90
C LYS A 12 -12.19 1.06 5.36
N TYR A 13 -11.01 0.47 5.45
CA TYR A 13 -9.80 1.15 5.88
C TYR A 13 -8.73 1.04 4.82
N ILE A 14 -8.01 2.13 4.61
CA ILE A 14 -6.90 2.18 3.66
C ILE A 14 -5.66 2.61 4.43
N GLY A 15 -4.70 1.71 4.54
CA GLY A 15 -3.44 1.99 5.22
C GLY A 15 -2.44 2.63 4.26
N TYR A 16 -1.60 3.51 4.79
CA TYR A 16 -0.57 4.13 3.96
C TYR A 16 0.72 4.31 4.74
N ALA A 17 1.81 4.23 4.01
CA ALA A 17 3.17 4.32 4.53
C ALA A 17 4.03 5.12 3.57
N ILE A 18 5.12 5.67 4.07
CA ILE A 18 6.05 6.42 3.25
C ILE A 18 7.41 5.71 3.24
N GLY A 19 8.08 5.73 2.11
CA GLY A 19 9.42 5.19 1.96
C GLY A 19 10.26 6.06 1.06
N ASN A 20 11.55 5.74 1.02
CA ASN A 20 12.52 6.45 0.20
C ASN A 20 13.38 5.43 -0.55
N ASP A 21 13.53 5.62 -1.85
CA ASP A 21 14.22 4.65 -2.70
C ASP A 21 15.75 4.74 -2.61
N ILE A 22 16.29 5.77 -1.98
CA ILE A 22 17.73 5.90 -1.79
C ILE A 22 18.16 5.30 -0.46
N THR A 23 17.49 5.69 0.63
CA THR A 23 17.80 5.16 1.96
C THR A 23 17.24 3.76 2.19
N LEU A 24 16.28 3.33 1.35
CA LEU A 24 15.57 2.05 1.46
C LEU A 24 14.86 1.90 2.81
N THR A 25 14.41 3.02 3.37
CA THR A 25 13.68 3.05 4.64
C THR A 25 12.21 3.29 4.40
N SER A 26 11.39 2.83 5.34
CA SER A 26 9.95 3.04 5.30
C SER A 26 9.42 3.27 6.72
N SER A 27 8.28 3.96 6.80
CA SER A 27 7.57 4.16 8.05
C SER A 27 6.07 4.25 7.80
N THR A 28 5.29 3.87 8.80
CA THR A 28 3.84 4.02 8.72
C THR A 28 3.47 5.50 8.80
N LEU A 29 2.45 5.91 8.04
CA LEU A 29 1.89 7.25 8.14
C LEU A 29 0.52 7.26 8.81
N GLY A 30 -0.34 6.30 8.48
CA GLY A 30 -1.66 6.25 9.08
C GLY A 30 -2.66 5.45 8.28
N THR A 31 -3.91 5.67 8.58
CA THR A 31 -5.02 4.98 7.94
C THR A 31 -6.12 5.98 7.60
N ILE A 32 -6.69 5.82 6.42
CA ILE A 32 -7.82 6.60 5.95
C ILE A 32 -9.07 5.73 6.08
N ILE A 33 -10.13 6.26 6.67
CA ILE A 33 -11.43 5.59 6.67
C ILE A 33 -12.10 5.91 5.35
N TYR A 34 -12.39 4.87 4.57
CA TYR A 34 -13.02 5.06 3.26
C TYR A 34 -14.47 5.51 3.44
N LYS A 35 -14.77 6.70 2.99
CA LYS A 35 -16.15 7.23 2.97
C LYS A 35 -16.67 7.35 1.56
N ASN A 36 -15.90 7.98 0.68
CA ASN A 36 -16.20 8.07 -0.74
C ASN A 36 -14.92 8.33 -1.52
N GLN A 37 -14.96 8.11 -2.83
CA GLN A 37 -13.80 8.22 -3.69
C GLN A 37 -13.25 9.65 -3.71
N GLN A 38 -14.10 10.65 -3.71
CA GLN A 38 -13.67 12.05 -3.77
C GLN A 38 -12.80 12.42 -2.57
N LYS A 39 -13.25 12.05 -1.35
CA LYS A 39 -12.48 12.32 -0.14
C LYS A 39 -11.17 11.55 -0.12
N LEU A 40 -11.20 10.29 -0.53
CA LEU A 40 -9.99 9.47 -0.59
C LEU A 40 -8.95 10.08 -1.52
N PHE A 41 -9.36 10.47 -2.70
CA PHE A 41 -8.44 11.07 -3.68
C PHE A 41 -7.90 12.40 -3.21
N GLN A 42 -8.72 13.19 -2.51
CA GLN A 42 -8.26 14.45 -1.92
C GLN A 42 -7.18 14.21 -0.86
N GLU A 43 -7.39 13.22 0.01
CA GLU A 43 -6.41 12.89 1.04
C GLU A 43 -5.11 12.36 0.45
N ILE A 44 -5.20 11.54 -0.60
CA ILE A 44 -4.01 11.05 -1.30
C ILE A 44 -3.28 12.21 -1.98
N GLN A 45 -4.00 13.13 -2.61
CA GLN A 45 -3.39 14.30 -3.23
C GLN A 45 -2.67 15.16 -2.19
N ASP A 46 -3.28 15.34 -1.01
CA ASP A 46 -2.65 16.09 0.08
C ASP A 46 -1.34 15.43 0.53
N LEU A 47 -1.32 14.09 0.62
CA LEU A 47 -0.11 13.34 0.95
C LEU A 47 0.97 13.49 -0.13
N ILE A 48 0.57 13.43 -1.40
CA ILE A 48 1.49 13.62 -2.53
C ILE A 48 2.17 14.99 -2.43
N ASN A 49 1.39 16.01 -2.13
CA ASN A 49 1.91 17.38 -2.01
C ASN A 49 2.77 17.54 -0.77
N GLU A 50 2.31 17.04 0.38
CA GLU A 50 3.02 17.19 1.66
C GLU A 50 4.39 16.51 1.65
N TRP A 51 4.46 15.28 1.10
CA TRP A 51 5.66 14.46 1.13
C TRP A 51 6.41 14.42 -0.20
N GLU A 52 5.97 15.21 -1.17
CA GLU A 52 6.56 15.25 -2.51
C GLU A 52 6.68 13.84 -3.11
N ILE A 53 5.58 13.09 -3.07
CA ILE A 53 5.52 11.71 -3.54
C ILE A 53 5.69 11.68 -5.07
N LYS A 54 6.54 10.76 -5.54
CA LYS A 54 6.80 10.59 -6.97
C LYS A 54 6.24 9.29 -7.52
N LEU A 55 5.92 8.34 -6.65
CA LEU A 55 5.46 7.02 -7.05
C LEU A 55 4.56 6.45 -5.96
N ILE A 56 3.49 5.77 -6.37
CA ILE A 56 2.60 5.06 -5.46
C ILE A 56 2.77 3.55 -5.70
N ILE A 57 2.91 2.78 -4.63
CA ILE A 57 2.96 1.32 -4.68
C ILE A 57 1.69 0.79 -4.02
N LEU A 58 0.93 -0.01 -4.76
CA LEU A 58 -0.28 -0.65 -4.27
C LEU A 58 -0.03 -2.14 -4.08
N GLY A 59 -0.39 -2.68 -2.92
CA GLY A 59 -0.36 -4.12 -2.70
C GLY A 59 -1.42 -4.82 -3.53
N LEU A 60 -1.05 -5.88 -4.22
CA LEU A 60 -1.96 -6.65 -5.06
C LEU A 60 -2.20 -8.03 -4.43
N PRO A 61 -3.39 -8.28 -3.86
CA PRO A 61 -3.69 -9.54 -3.17
C PRO A 61 -4.14 -10.63 -4.13
N ILE A 62 -3.20 -11.23 -4.85
CA ILE A 62 -3.46 -12.35 -5.73
C ILE A 62 -3.51 -13.64 -4.89
N ASN A 63 -4.40 -14.58 -5.24
CA ASN A 63 -4.49 -15.86 -4.56
C ASN A 63 -3.22 -16.70 -4.80
N MET A 64 -2.94 -17.63 -3.89
CA MET A 64 -1.73 -18.45 -3.97
C MET A 64 -1.68 -19.34 -5.22
N ASP A 65 -2.85 -19.63 -5.81
CA ASP A 65 -2.95 -20.40 -7.04
C ASP A 65 -2.88 -19.54 -8.31
N ASP A 66 -2.44 -18.30 -8.19
CA ASP A 66 -2.32 -17.30 -9.27
C ASP A 66 -3.66 -16.76 -9.79
N THR A 67 -4.79 -17.16 -9.20
CA THR A 67 -6.08 -16.60 -9.62
C THR A 67 -6.30 -15.22 -9.02
N GLU A 68 -7.07 -14.38 -9.74
CA GLU A 68 -7.44 -13.06 -9.25
C GLU A 68 -8.49 -13.16 -8.17
N SER A 69 -8.29 -12.44 -7.06
CA SER A 69 -9.31 -12.29 -6.03
C SER A 69 -10.24 -11.13 -6.40
N LYS A 70 -11.39 -11.04 -5.73
CA LYS A 70 -12.27 -9.88 -5.90
C LYS A 70 -11.52 -8.59 -5.57
N MET A 71 -10.76 -8.61 -4.49
CA MET A 71 -10.01 -7.43 -4.05
C MET A 71 -8.90 -7.06 -5.03
N SER A 72 -8.23 -8.04 -5.66
CA SER A 72 -7.19 -7.72 -6.63
C SER A 72 -7.75 -6.98 -7.84
N LYS A 73 -8.96 -7.34 -8.27
CA LYS A 73 -9.63 -6.62 -9.36
C LYS A 73 -9.97 -5.19 -8.95
N GLU A 74 -10.42 -4.99 -7.72
CA GLU A 74 -10.71 -3.64 -7.19
C GLU A 74 -9.44 -2.80 -7.11
N VAL A 75 -8.31 -3.40 -6.70
CA VAL A 75 -7.03 -2.71 -6.64
C VAL A 75 -6.57 -2.28 -8.03
N ARG A 76 -6.72 -3.13 -9.03
CA ARG A 76 -6.36 -2.77 -10.41
C ARG A 76 -7.19 -1.59 -10.92
N GLY A 77 -8.48 -1.58 -10.62
CA GLY A 77 -9.34 -0.45 -10.97
C GLY A 77 -8.95 0.82 -10.24
N PHE A 78 -8.59 0.69 -8.97
CA PHE A 78 -8.14 1.82 -8.15
C PHE A 78 -6.85 2.43 -8.71
N LYS A 79 -5.91 1.57 -9.13
CA LYS A 79 -4.66 2.02 -9.77
C LYS A 79 -4.95 2.90 -10.99
N GLU A 80 -5.82 2.44 -11.87
CA GLU A 80 -6.18 3.21 -13.08
C GLU A 80 -6.78 4.56 -12.73
N LYS A 81 -7.66 4.59 -11.74
CA LYS A 81 -8.30 5.82 -11.30
C LYS A 81 -7.30 6.80 -10.69
N ILE A 82 -6.36 6.31 -9.89
CA ILE A 82 -5.32 7.14 -9.31
C ILE A 82 -4.46 7.78 -10.41
N GLU A 83 -3.96 6.97 -11.33
CA GLU A 83 -3.09 7.45 -12.41
C GLU A 83 -3.80 8.50 -13.25
N LYS A 84 -5.07 8.28 -13.54
CA LYS A 84 -5.86 9.18 -14.37
C LYS A 84 -6.24 10.46 -13.64
N SER A 85 -6.65 10.36 -12.38
CA SER A 85 -7.19 11.50 -11.62
C SER A 85 -6.10 12.34 -10.97
N LEU A 86 -5.02 11.72 -10.49
CA LEU A 86 -3.96 12.40 -9.74
C LEU A 86 -2.69 12.61 -10.56
N ASN A 87 -2.65 12.07 -11.77
CA ASN A 87 -1.51 12.20 -12.68
C ASN A 87 -0.18 11.81 -12.00
N ILE A 88 -0.18 10.66 -11.35
CA ILE A 88 1.00 10.12 -10.69
C ILE A 88 1.16 8.65 -11.06
N GLU A 89 2.41 8.21 -11.23
CA GLU A 89 2.69 6.80 -11.53
C GLU A 89 2.33 5.91 -10.35
N CYS A 90 1.67 4.80 -10.64
CA CYS A 90 1.26 3.82 -9.64
C CYS A 90 1.65 2.43 -10.12
N LYS A 91 2.34 1.68 -9.26
CA LYS A 91 2.77 0.31 -9.57
C LYS A 91 2.10 -0.66 -8.61
N LEU A 92 1.80 -1.84 -9.12
CA LEU A 92 1.28 -2.93 -8.30
C LEU A 92 2.43 -3.79 -7.79
N HIS A 93 2.31 -4.24 -6.55
CA HIS A 93 3.28 -5.14 -5.97
C HIS A 93 2.56 -6.36 -5.41
N ASP A 94 2.92 -7.54 -5.89
CA ASP A 94 2.31 -8.79 -5.46
C ASP A 94 2.59 -9.03 -3.98
N GLU A 95 1.54 -9.08 -3.17
CA GLU A 95 1.65 -9.29 -1.72
C GLU A 95 2.30 -10.62 -1.36
N ARG A 96 2.27 -11.61 -2.27
CA ARG A 96 2.93 -12.90 -2.06
C ARG A 96 4.46 -12.78 -2.00
N LEU A 97 5.03 -11.67 -2.50
CA LEU A 97 6.46 -11.41 -2.47
C LEU A 97 6.96 -10.89 -1.12
N SER A 98 6.06 -10.59 -0.19
CA SER A 98 6.44 -10.18 1.16
C SER A 98 7.16 -11.32 1.88
N SER A 99 8.06 -11.00 2.80
CA SER A 99 8.79 -12.02 3.54
C SER A 99 7.83 -12.89 4.37
N PHE A 100 8.21 -14.14 4.58
CA PHE A 100 7.41 -15.06 5.40
C PHE A 100 7.19 -14.51 6.80
N GLU A 101 8.23 -13.95 7.39
CA GLU A 101 8.15 -13.37 8.74
C GLU A 101 7.18 -12.20 8.80
N ALA A 102 7.20 -11.32 7.79
CA ALA A 102 6.28 -10.20 7.74
C ALA A 102 4.83 -10.66 7.58
N LYS A 103 4.60 -11.68 6.75
CA LYS A 103 3.26 -12.25 6.58
C LYS A 103 2.75 -12.89 7.86
N GLU A 104 3.60 -13.62 8.55
CA GLU A 104 3.26 -14.27 9.80
C GLU A 104 2.87 -13.24 10.85
N GLN A 105 3.67 -12.19 10.98
CA GLN A 105 3.39 -11.09 11.89
C GLN A 105 2.05 -10.41 11.57
N LYS A 106 1.79 -10.16 10.29
CA LYS A 106 0.55 -9.55 9.82
C LYS A 106 -0.65 -10.42 10.18
N GLU A 107 -0.55 -11.74 9.98
CA GLU A 107 -1.65 -12.66 10.30
C GLU A 107 -1.90 -12.78 11.80
N ILE A 108 -0.84 -12.84 12.61
CA ILE A 108 -0.98 -12.87 14.06
C ILE A 108 -1.70 -11.62 14.57
N ILE A 109 -1.32 -10.46 14.05
CA ILE A 109 -1.95 -9.19 14.41
C ILE A 109 -3.43 -9.21 14.02
N LYS A 110 -3.75 -9.69 12.82
CA LYS A 110 -5.13 -9.78 12.34
C LYS A 110 -5.98 -10.73 13.16
N LYS A 111 -5.42 -11.89 13.56
CA LYS A 111 -6.13 -12.88 14.35
C LYS A 111 -6.47 -12.40 15.75
N ASN A 112 -5.59 -11.60 16.34
CA ASN A 112 -5.78 -11.06 17.68
C ASN A 112 -6.61 -9.78 17.70
N LYS A 113 -7.10 -9.37 16.55
CA LYS A 113 -7.85 -8.14 16.38
C LYS A 113 -9.31 -8.34 16.71
N ILE A 114 -9.77 -7.81 17.82
CA ILE A 114 -11.18 -7.86 18.22
C ILE A 114 -11.97 -6.75 17.55
N GLN A 115 -11.33 -5.60 17.29
CA GLN A 115 -11.94 -4.45 16.63
C GLN A 115 -10.99 -3.89 15.57
N PRO A 116 -11.52 -3.15 14.57
CA PRO A 116 -10.68 -2.51 13.57
C PRO A 116 -9.62 -1.62 14.23
N ASN A 117 -8.36 -1.88 13.90
CA ASN A 117 -7.23 -1.11 14.41
C ASN A 117 -6.54 -0.42 13.24
N PRO A 118 -6.67 0.92 13.12
CA PRO A 118 -6.07 1.67 12.01
C PRO A 118 -4.56 1.48 11.88
N GLY A 119 -3.86 1.23 12.99
CA GLY A 119 -2.42 1.00 12.96
C GLY A 119 -2.02 -0.26 12.20
N ILE A 120 -2.90 -1.27 12.15
CA ILE A 120 -2.63 -2.52 11.45
C ILE A 120 -2.63 -2.30 9.93
N ASP A 121 -3.54 -1.49 9.42
CA ASP A 121 -3.61 -1.20 8.00
C ASP A 121 -2.39 -0.40 7.53
N ALA A 122 -1.93 0.54 8.34
CA ALA A 122 -0.70 1.28 8.06
C ALA A 122 0.52 0.36 8.08
N LEU A 123 0.58 -0.59 9.02
CA LEU A 123 1.66 -1.58 9.08
C LEU A 123 1.64 -2.47 7.83
N ALA A 124 0.46 -2.88 7.38
CA ALA A 124 0.33 -3.64 6.14
C ALA A 124 0.88 -2.88 4.95
N ALA A 125 0.58 -1.58 4.85
CA ALA A 125 1.11 -0.72 3.80
C ALA A 125 2.64 -0.63 3.88
N GLN A 126 3.20 -0.54 5.09
CA GLN A 126 4.65 -0.51 5.28
C GLN A 126 5.30 -1.82 4.83
N ILE A 127 4.69 -2.96 5.13
CA ILE A 127 5.21 -4.28 4.72
C ILE A 127 5.25 -4.38 3.19
N ILE A 128 4.20 -3.93 2.52
CA ILE A 128 4.14 -3.89 1.06
C ILE A 128 5.28 -3.03 0.50
N LEU A 129 5.45 -1.85 1.06
CA LEU A 129 6.46 -0.90 0.60
C LEU A 129 7.88 -1.42 0.84
N GLU A 130 8.14 -1.99 2.00
CA GLU A 130 9.45 -2.60 2.30
C GLU A 130 9.78 -3.73 1.34
N SER A 131 8.78 -4.57 1.03
CA SER A 131 8.95 -5.65 0.07
C SER A 131 9.33 -5.13 -1.31
N TRP A 132 8.64 -4.09 -1.76
CA TRP A 132 8.95 -3.47 -3.05
C TRP A 132 10.35 -2.85 -3.07
N LEU A 133 10.73 -2.14 -2.02
CA LEU A 133 12.06 -1.54 -1.91
C LEU A 133 13.16 -2.60 -1.91
N ARG A 134 12.92 -3.72 -1.24
CA ARG A 134 13.86 -4.84 -1.20
C ARG A 134 14.06 -5.47 -2.58
N GLU A 135 12.96 -5.70 -3.29
CA GLU A 135 13.03 -6.25 -4.65
C GLU A 135 13.74 -5.29 -5.60
N LYS A 136 13.49 -4.00 -5.48
CA LYS A 136 14.16 -2.99 -6.29
C LYS A 136 15.68 -2.99 -6.05
N SER A 137 16.11 -3.12 -4.79
CA SER A 137 17.54 -3.11 -4.44
C SER A 137 18.28 -4.33 -5.00
N LYS A 138 17.60 -5.47 -5.17
CA LYS A 138 18.20 -6.67 -5.74
C LYS A 138 18.45 -6.57 -7.25
N ASN A 139 17.75 -5.68 -7.92
CA ASN A 139 17.79 -5.52 -9.37
C ASN A 139 18.73 -4.41 -9.84
N VAL A 140 19.57 -3.94 -8.94
CA VAL A 140 20.55 -2.89 -9.26
C VAL A 140 21.90 -3.47 -9.60
#